data_94eaddca98302b92a31f94f83577b1a1
#
_entry.id   94eaddca98302b92a31f94f83577b1a1
#
_cell.length_a   1.000
_cell.length_b   1.000
_cell.length_c   1.000
_cell.angle_alpha   90.00
_cell.angle_beta   90.00
_cell.angle_gamma   90.00
#
_symmetry.space_group_name_H-M   'P 1'
#
loop_
_entity.id
_entity.type
_entity.pdbx_description
1 polymer ?
#
loop_
_entity_poly.entity_id
_entity_poly.type
_entity_poly.pdbx_seq_one_letter_code
_entity_poly.pdbx_strand_id
1 'polypeptide(L)' 'MGAMPEYEFCDVYVPRGVSRKATTRLLTDHAEYGHWELDRLRLNPDGSRKVRLRRRIIRQLHATW' A
#
# COMPACT_ATOMS: atom_id res chain seq x y z
N MET A 1 -1.87 22.64 -17.75
CA MET A 1 -1.53 22.36 -16.49
C MET A 1 -2.00 21.06 -16.00
N GLY A 2 -1.13 20.20 -15.74
CA GLY A 2 -1.48 18.90 -15.32
C GLY A 2 -1.93 18.89 -13.89
N ALA A 3 -2.90 18.11 -13.59
CA ALA A 3 -3.29 17.91 -12.23
C ALA A 3 -2.20 17.11 -11.53
N MET A 4 -1.96 17.40 -10.29
CA MET A 4 -1.04 16.60 -9.52
C MET A 4 -1.66 15.24 -9.32
N PRO A 5 -0.86 14.17 -9.37
CA PRO A 5 -1.41 12.86 -9.14
C PRO A 5 -1.93 12.77 -7.70
N GLU A 6 -3.06 12.17 -7.57
CA GLU A 6 -3.64 11.91 -6.26
C GLU A 6 -3.33 10.49 -5.86
N TYR A 7 -3.10 10.29 -4.57
CA TYR A 7 -2.83 8.97 -4.03
C TYR A 7 -3.76 8.68 -2.87
N GLU A 8 -4.16 7.45 -2.75
CA GLU A 8 -4.82 6.96 -1.57
C GLU A 8 -3.77 6.24 -0.75
N PHE A 9 -3.94 6.24 0.55
CA PHE A 9 -3.03 5.57 1.44
C PHE A 9 -3.78 4.55 2.29
N CYS A 10 -3.13 3.46 2.59
CA CYS A 10 -3.69 2.42 3.43
C CYS A 10 -2.60 1.96 4.39
N ASP A 11 -2.91 1.92 5.67
CA ASP A 11 -1.96 1.43 6.66
C ASP A 11 -2.29 0.00 7.00
N VAL A 12 -1.29 -0.86 6.97
CA VAL A 12 -1.42 -2.26 7.33
C VAL A 12 -0.54 -2.51 8.55
N TYR A 13 -1.15 -3.02 9.60
CA TYR A 13 -0.41 -3.35 10.79
C TYR A 13 0.02 -4.80 10.74
N VAL A 14 1.30 -5.04 10.91
CA VAL A 14 1.85 -6.39 10.93
C VAL A 14 2.35 -6.65 12.35
N PRO A 15 1.67 -7.50 13.11
CA PRO A 15 2.09 -7.79 14.48
C PRO A 15 3.45 -8.45 14.51
N ARG A 16 4.12 -8.32 15.63
CA ARG A 16 5.37 -9.04 15.80
C ARG A 16 5.06 -10.53 15.80
N GLY A 17 5.97 -11.33 15.35
CA GLY A 17 5.75 -12.77 15.26
C GLY A 17 5.28 -13.22 13.89
N VAL A 18 4.88 -12.31 13.04
CA VAL A 18 4.57 -12.64 11.65
C VAL A 18 5.88 -12.77 10.90
N SER A 19 6.07 -13.87 10.20
CA SER A 19 7.32 -14.09 9.49
C SER A 19 7.49 -13.11 8.35
N ARG A 20 8.72 -12.89 7.96
CA ARG A 20 9.02 -12.04 6.81
C ARG A 20 8.33 -12.55 5.55
N LYS A 21 8.30 -13.86 5.40
CA LYS A 21 7.69 -14.48 4.24
C LYS A 21 6.19 -14.22 4.20
N ALA A 22 5.52 -14.32 5.33
CA ALA A 22 4.09 -14.04 5.42
C ALA A 22 3.81 -12.56 5.14
N THR A 23 4.66 -11.67 5.64
CA THR A 23 4.54 -10.24 5.39
C THR A 23 4.69 -9.94 3.90
N THR A 24 5.70 -10.52 3.27
CA THR A 24 5.93 -10.32 1.83
C THR A 24 4.74 -10.80 1.02
N ARG A 25 4.18 -11.93 1.40
CA ARG A 25 3.02 -12.47 0.71
C ARG A 25 1.80 -11.57 0.84
N LEU A 26 1.58 -11.03 2.03
CA LEU A 26 0.50 -10.10 2.27
C LEU A 26 0.64 -8.85 1.39
N LEU A 27 1.83 -8.30 1.33
CA LEU A 27 2.09 -7.12 0.51
C LEU A 27 1.96 -7.41 -0.98
N THR A 28 2.39 -8.59 -1.40
CA THR A 28 2.24 -9.01 -2.79
C THR A 28 0.77 -9.13 -3.18
N ASP A 29 -0.04 -9.67 -2.29
CA ASP A 29 -1.47 -9.78 -2.54
C ASP A 29 -2.11 -8.40 -2.68
N HIS A 30 -1.74 -7.46 -1.82
CA HIS A 30 -2.25 -6.10 -1.95
C HIS A 30 -1.81 -5.46 -3.26
N ALA A 31 -0.58 -5.71 -3.68
CA ALA A 31 -0.08 -5.16 -4.93
C ALA A 31 -0.82 -5.74 -6.14
N GLU A 32 -1.06 -7.03 -6.11
CA GLU A 32 -1.71 -7.69 -7.25
C GLU A 32 -3.18 -7.38 -7.36
N TYR A 33 -3.89 -7.40 -6.26
CA TYR A 33 -5.34 -7.24 -6.30
C TYR A 33 -5.82 -5.81 -6.12
N GLY A 34 -5.04 -4.99 -5.48
CA GLY A 34 -5.42 -3.61 -5.22
C GLY A 34 -4.57 -2.58 -5.92
N HIS A 35 -3.58 -3.00 -6.66
CA HIS A 35 -2.62 -2.09 -7.29
C HIS A 35 -1.94 -1.17 -6.29
N TRP A 36 -1.74 -1.68 -5.07
CA TRP A 36 -1.07 -0.92 -4.04
C TRP A 36 0.44 -1.07 -4.17
N GLU A 37 1.15 -0.01 -3.86
CA GLU A 37 2.59 -0.05 -3.82
C GLU A 37 3.07 0.36 -2.44
N LEU A 38 4.26 -0.06 -2.09
CA LEU A 38 4.82 0.25 -0.79
C LEU A 38 5.23 1.72 -0.76
N ASP A 39 4.67 2.46 0.16
CA ASP A 39 5.07 3.84 0.39
C ASP A 39 6.11 3.92 1.50
N ARG A 40 5.84 3.30 2.62
CA ARG A 40 6.73 3.38 3.78
C ARG A 40 6.58 2.17 4.68
N LEU A 41 7.68 1.72 5.22
CA LEU A 41 7.69 0.67 6.22
C LEU A 41 8.28 1.24 7.49
N ARG A 42 7.57 1.12 8.59
CA ARG A 42 8.06 1.55 9.88
C ARG A 42 8.15 0.34 10.82
N LEU A 43 9.32 0.16 11.41
CA LEU A 43 9.52 -0.89 12.38
C LEU A 43 9.35 -0.26 13.76
N ASN A 44 8.47 -0.82 14.55
CA ASN A 44 8.24 -0.36 15.90
C ASN A 44 9.19 -1.04 16.89
N PRO A 45 9.47 -0.42 18.03
CA PRO A 45 10.40 -1.00 19.00
C PRO A 45 9.98 -2.35 19.53
N ASP A 46 8.68 -2.66 19.53
CA ASP A 46 8.19 -3.94 20.03
C ASP A 46 8.30 -5.07 19.02
N GLY A 47 8.79 -4.79 17.83
CA GLY A 47 8.93 -5.78 16.78
C GLY A 47 7.79 -5.81 15.78
N SER A 48 6.73 -5.07 16.02
CA SER A 48 5.66 -4.96 15.05
C SER A 48 6.05 -4.00 13.92
N ARG A 49 5.35 -4.08 12.82
CA ARG A 49 5.63 -3.22 11.68
C ARG A 49 4.36 -2.54 11.21
N LYS A 50 4.50 -1.32 10.81
CA LYS A 50 3.41 -0.60 10.18
C LYS A 50 3.81 -0.30 8.77
N VAL A 51 3.03 -0.78 7.83
CA VAL A 51 3.32 -0.62 6.41
C VAL A 51 2.32 0.35 5.84
N ARG A 52 2.80 1.40 5.23
CA ARG A 52 1.94 2.32 4.51
C ARG A 52 2.01 2.00 3.03
N LEU A 53 0.88 1.71 2.47
CA LEU A 53 0.75 1.46 1.04
C LEU A 53 0.10 2.68 0.40
N ARG A 54 0.41 2.89 -0.85
CA ARG A 54 -0.21 3.97 -1.61
C ARG A 54 -0.70 3.43 -2.95
N ARG A 55 -1.69 4.08 -3.48
CA ARG A 55 -2.22 3.72 -4.78
C ARG A 55 -2.57 5.01 -5.50
N ARG A 56 -2.16 5.09 -6.73
CA ARG A 56 -2.48 6.24 -7.54
C ARG A 56 -3.94 6.20 -7.93
N ILE A 57 -4.65 7.28 -7.68
CA ILE A 57 -6.03 7.39 -8.06
C ILE A 57 -6.08 7.88 -9.50
N ILE A 58 -6.61 7.03 -10.37
CA ILE A 58 -6.76 7.41 -11.75
C ILE A 58 -8.21 7.80 -11.94
N ARG A 59 -8.44 9.07 -12.06
CA ARG A 59 -9.78 9.54 -12.35
C ARG A 59 -9.94 9.62 -13.84
N GLN A 60 -10.65 8.67 -14.36
CA GLN A 60 -10.88 8.71 -15.75
C GLN A 60 -12.21 9.31 -15.96
N LEU A 61 -12.20 10.52 -16.32
CA LEU A 61 -13.38 11.18 -16.65
C LEU A 61 -13.70 10.94 -18.02
N HIS A 62 -13.98 9.82 -18.44
CA HIS A 62 -14.32 9.74 -19.75
C HIS A 62 -15.60 9.48 -19.97
N ALA A 63 -16.18 10.38 -20.28
CA ALA A 63 -17.45 10.33 -20.69
C ALA A 63 -17.64 9.70 -21.97
N THR A 64 -16.64 9.46 -22.60
CA THR A 64 -16.81 9.00 -23.89
C THR A 64 -16.58 7.62 -24.07
N TRP A 65 -16.47 6.92 -23.10
CA TRP A 65 -16.23 5.56 -23.38
C TRP A 65 -17.33 4.73 -23.04
#